data_0ec38fe93e2bf3660bb72e46e75019cb
#
_entry.id   0ec38fe93e2bf3660bb72e46e75019cb
#
_cell.length_a   1.000
_cell.length_b   1.000
_cell.length_c   1.000
_cell.angle_alpha   90.00
_cell.angle_beta   90.00
_cell.angle_gamma   90.00
#
_symmetry.space_group_name_H-M   'P 1'
#
loop_
_entity.id
_entity.type
_entity.pdbx_description
1 polymer ?
#
loop_
_entity_poly.entity_id
_entity_poly.type
_entity_poly.pdbx_seq_one_letter_code
_entity_poly.pdbx_strand_id
1 'polypeptide(L)'
;MKVNTGICSSYIFSRKPGDKVTISGPYGEFFIKHTDTKMMFIGGGAGMAPMRSHIFHLFQTEKTKRKTTCWYGGRSTRELFYMDDFEKIQKENPNFKFHVALSEPKTEDKWTGYTGFIHQVILDNYLKTHPEPEEIEYYICGPPMMNDAVLKMLDDYGVPIENIAYDDFGG
;
A
#
# COMPACT_ATOMS: atom_id res chain seq x y z
N MET A 1 11.05 -0.84 -22.50
CA MET A 1 10.62 -1.83 -21.49
C MET A 1 10.30 -3.13 -22.23
N LYS A 2 11.04 -4.23 -21.99
CA LYS A 2 10.65 -5.52 -22.57
C LYS A 2 9.38 -5.98 -21.85
N VAL A 3 8.27 -5.99 -22.55
CA VAL A 3 7.03 -6.59 -22.05
C VAL A 3 7.28 -8.08 -21.92
N ASN A 4 7.22 -8.60 -20.69
CA ASN A 4 7.26 -10.03 -20.48
C ASN A 4 6.13 -10.68 -21.26
N THR A 5 6.43 -11.77 -21.96
CA THR A 5 5.51 -12.48 -22.85
C THR A 5 4.47 -13.33 -22.11
N GLY A 6 4.03 -12.89 -20.92
CA GLY A 6 2.94 -13.56 -20.19
C GLY A 6 1.62 -13.46 -20.94
N ILE A 7 0.80 -14.51 -20.91
CA ILE A 7 -0.48 -14.60 -21.64
C ILE A 7 -1.41 -13.43 -21.24
N CYS A 8 -1.65 -13.24 -19.96
CA CYS A 8 -2.52 -12.18 -19.46
C CYS A 8 -1.96 -10.78 -19.75
N SER A 9 -0.69 -10.55 -19.49
CA SER A 9 -0.03 -9.28 -19.76
C SER A 9 -0.09 -8.90 -21.22
N SER A 10 0.24 -9.84 -22.13
CA SER A 10 0.20 -9.61 -23.57
C SER A 10 -1.21 -9.31 -24.03
N TYR A 11 -2.22 -10.01 -23.49
CA TYR A 11 -3.63 -9.75 -23.80
C TYR A 11 -4.02 -8.32 -23.35
N ILE A 12 -3.78 -7.94 -22.11
CA ILE A 12 -4.15 -6.62 -21.58
C ILE A 12 -3.44 -5.50 -22.35
N PHE A 13 -2.11 -5.63 -22.56
CA PHE A 13 -1.35 -4.60 -23.30
C PHE A 13 -1.71 -4.50 -24.80
N SER A 14 -2.38 -5.50 -25.37
CA SER A 14 -2.90 -5.44 -26.74
C SER A 14 -4.24 -4.71 -26.85
N ARG A 15 -4.90 -4.43 -25.73
CA ARG A 15 -6.22 -3.76 -25.73
C ARG A 15 -6.10 -2.26 -25.91
N LYS A 16 -7.14 -1.66 -26.48
CA LYS A 16 -7.27 -0.22 -26.66
C LYS A 16 -8.48 0.28 -25.87
N PRO A 17 -8.51 1.56 -25.50
CA PRO A 17 -9.70 2.15 -24.90
C PRO A 17 -10.95 1.91 -25.75
N GLY A 18 -12.00 1.37 -25.14
CA GLY A 18 -13.24 0.95 -25.81
C GLY A 18 -13.33 -0.54 -26.13
N ASP A 19 -12.23 -1.30 -26.07
CA ASP A 19 -12.28 -2.75 -26.24
C ASP A 19 -13.01 -3.41 -25.05
N LYS A 20 -13.82 -4.42 -25.34
CA LYS A 20 -14.48 -5.24 -24.33
C LYS A 20 -13.49 -6.27 -23.78
N VAL A 21 -13.44 -6.39 -22.46
CA VAL A 21 -12.70 -7.42 -21.73
C VAL A 21 -13.66 -8.18 -20.81
N THR A 22 -13.47 -9.50 -20.71
CA THR A 22 -14.21 -10.31 -19.74
C THR A 22 -13.38 -10.42 -18.47
N ILE A 23 -13.99 -10.06 -17.35
CA ILE A 23 -13.41 -10.21 -16.02
C ILE A 23 -14.35 -11.07 -15.17
N SER A 24 -13.78 -11.79 -14.21
CA SER A 24 -14.53 -12.54 -13.21
C SER A 24 -14.00 -12.15 -11.83
N GLY A 25 -14.86 -12.23 -10.81
CA GLY A 25 -14.57 -11.83 -9.44
C GLY A 25 -15.81 -11.28 -8.75
N PRO A 26 -15.68 -10.66 -7.57
CA PRO A 26 -14.43 -10.55 -6.81
C PRO A 26 -13.98 -11.90 -6.22
N TYR A 27 -12.67 -12.05 -6.03
CA TYR A 27 -12.06 -13.21 -5.36
C TYR A 27 -11.16 -12.72 -4.21
N GLY A 28 -10.87 -13.64 -3.26
CA GLY A 28 -10.02 -13.37 -2.12
C GLY A 28 -10.75 -12.84 -0.90
N GLU A 29 -10.01 -12.65 0.20
CA GLU A 29 -10.53 -12.25 1.52
C GLU A 29 -9.83 -11.01 2.09
N PHE A 30 -9.17 -10.23 1.25
CA PHE A 30 -8.48 -9.02 1.66
C PHE A 30 -9.46 -7.85 1.75
N PHE A 31 -10.23 -7.81 2.86
CA PHE A 31 -11.26 -6.81 3.11
C PHE A 31 -10.90 -5.90 4.27
N ILE A 32 -11.44 -4.67 4.24
CA ILE A 32 -11.36 -3.75 5.36
C ILE A 32 -12.33 -4.20 6.45
N LYS A 33 -11.87 -4.25 7.68
CA LYS A 33 -12.71 -4.57 8.84
C LYS A 33 -13.60 -3.38 9.20
N HIS A 34 -14.83 -3.68 9.60
CA HIS A 34 -15.80 -2.69 10.07
C HIS A 34 -15.61 -2.43 11.57
N THR A 35 -14.62 -1.62 11.91
CA THR A 35 -14.30 -1.20 13.28
C THR A 35 -14.07 0.31 13.29
N ASP A 36 -13.81 0.89 14.46
CA ASP A 36 -13.46 2.30 14.64
C ASP A 36 -11.96 2.52 14.89
N THR A 37 -11.14 1.46 14.85
CA THR A 37 -9.71 1.53 15.12
C THR A 37 -8.94 2.29 14.04
N LYS A 38 -7.73 2.74 14.37
CA LYS A 38 -6.81 3.34 13.38
C LYS A 38 -6.43 2.32 12.33
N MET A 39 -6.15 2.78 11.13
CA MET A 39 -5.71 1.92 10.03
C MET A 39 -4.33 2.34 9.51
N MET A 40 -3.51 1.36 9.22
CA MET A 40 -2.24 1.54 8.51
C MET A 40 -2.20 0.66 7.26
N PHE A 41 -2.13 1.29 6.10
CA PHE A 41 -1.92 0.63 4.82
C PHE A 41 -0.44 0.66 4.47
N ILE A 42 0.13 -0.49 4.12
CA ILE A 42 1.54 -0.63 3.76
C ILE A 42 1.61 -1.35 2.42
N GLY A 43 2.06 -0.65 1.39
CA GLY A 43 2.04 -1.19 0.04
C GLY A 43 3.33 -0.95 -0.74
N GLY A 44 3.54 -1.77 -1.77
CA GLY A 44 4.64 -1.61 -2.70
C GLY A 44 4.40 -2.34 -4.03
N GLY A 45 4.93 -1.80 -5.12
CA GLY A 45 4.75 -2.38 -6.44
C GLY A 45 3.27 -2.60 -6.79
N ALA A 46 2.92 -3.79 -7.32
CA ALA A 46 1.55 -4.14 -7.68
C ALA A 46 0.57 -4.10 -6.50
N GLY A 47 1.05 -4.27 -5.26
CA GLY A 47 0.25 -4.19 -4.04
C GLY A 47 -0.42 -2.83 -3.82
N MET A 48 0.03 -1.79 -4.52
CA MET A 48 -0.66 -0.49 -4.47
C MET A 48 -2.02 -0.48 -5.15
N ALA A 49 -2.35 -1.46 -5.99
CA ALA A 49 -3.65 -1.55 -6.63
C ALA A 49 -4.79 -1.84 -5.62
N PRO A 50 -4.73 -2.89 -4.78
CA PRO A 50 -5.71 -3.08 -3.71
C PRO A 50 -5.69 -1.95 -2.68
N MET A 51 -4.51 -1.39 -2.32
CA MET A 51 -4.43 -0.24 -1.42
C MET A 51 -5.23 0.94 -1.95
N ARG A 52 -5.10 1.26 -3.24
CA ARG A 52 -5.87 2.30 -3.88
C ARG A 52 -7.38 2.02 -3.82
N SER A 53 -7.78 0.80 -4.13
CA SER A 53 -9.19 0.39 -4.06
C SER A 53 -9.79 0.61 -2.68
N HIS A 54 -9.12 0.13 -1.64
CA HIS A 54 -9.56 0.27 -0.25
C HIS A 54 -9.63 1.74 0.20
N ILE A 55 -8.58 2.51 -0.06
CA ILE A 55 -8.50 3.91 0.35
C ILE A 55 -9.56 4.75 -0.38
N PHE A 56 -9.79 4.51 -1.66
CA PHE A 56 -10.87 5.20 -2.39
C PHE A 56 -12.25 4.84 -1.84
N HIS A 57 -12.50 3.57 -1.55
CA HIS A 57 -13.76 3.14 -0.94
C HIS A 57 -13.97 3.82 0.42
N LEU A 58 -12.98 3.79 1.30
CA LEU A 58 -13.05 4.41 2.62
C LEU A 58 -13.34 5.92 2.56
N PHE A 59 -12.64 6.66 1.73
CA PHE A 59 -12.71 8.12 1.72
C PHE A 59 -13.75 8.69 0.77
N GLN A 60 -14.01 8.03 -0.36
CA GLN A 60 -14.97 8.53 -1.35
C GLN A 60 -16.37 7.94 -1.17
N THR A 61 -16.49 6.68 -0.74
CA THR A 61 -17.78 6.00 -0.57
C THR A 61 -18.26 6.05 0.86
N GLU A 62 -17.49 5.49 1.81
CA GLU A 62 -17.89 5.42 3.22
C GLU A 62 -17.71 6.74 3.98
N LYS A 63 -16.89 7.65 3.48
CA LYS A 63 -16.57 8.92 4.15
C LYS A 63 -16.04 8.71 5.58
N THR A 64 -15.16 7.73 5.73
CA THR A 64 -14.64 7.31 7.03
C THR A 64 -14.03 8.46 7.83
N LYS A 65 -14.19 8.43 9.15
CA LYS A 65 -13.55 9.34 10.10
C LYS A 65 -12.36 8.71 10.82
N ARG A 66 -12.08 7.43 10.55
CA ARG A 66 -10.96 6.70 11.15
C ARG A 66 -9.64 7.36 10.75
N LYS A 67 -8.72 7.45 11.71
CA LYS A 67 -7.35 7.90 11.40
C LYS A 67 -6.66 6.84 10.55
N THR A 68 -6.17 7.25 9.41
CA THR A 68 -5.60 6.34 8.41
C THR A 68 -4.24 6.84 7.95
N THR A 69 -3.26 5.96 7.91
CA THR A 69 -1.96 6.23 7.28
C THR A 69 -1.74 5.26 6.13
N CYS A 70 -1.14 5.74 5.05
CA CYS A 70 -0.72 4.90 3.93
C CYS A 70 0.78 5.10 3.69
N TRP A 71 1.52 3.99 3.72
CA TRP A 71 2.97 3.93 3.56
C TRP A 71 3.31 3.19 2.28
N TYR A 72 3.89 3.89 1.33
CA TYR A 72 4.24 3.36 0.02
C TYR A 72 5.75 3.19 -0.11
N GLY A 73 6.20 1.94 -0.27
CA GLY A 73 7.59 1.58 -0.54
C GLY A 73 7.87 1.38 -2.02
N GLY A 74 8.88 2.04 -2.54
CA GLY A 74 9.40 1.85 -3.89
C GLY A 74 10.93 1.83 -3.90
N ARG A 75 11.55 1.43 -5.01
CA ARG A 75 13.01 1.56 -5.16
C ARG A 75 13.41 2.95 -5.61
N SER A 76 12.75 3.47 -6.63
CA SER A 76 13.00 4.80 -7.19
C SER A 76 11.69 5.46 -7.63
N THR A 77 11.71 6.73 -7.97
CA THR A 77 10.54 7.49 -8.44
C THR A 77 9.88 6.87 -9.67
N ARG A 78 10.62 6.14 -10.49
CA ARG A 78 10.11 5.48 -11.70
C ARG A 78 9.14 4.31 -11.40
N GLU A 79 9.13 3.82 -10.19
CA GLU A 79 8.27 2.72 -9.75
C GLU A 79 7.03 3.20 -9.01
N LEU A 80 6.92 4.50 -8.76
CA LEU A 80 5.78 5.09 -8.09
C LEU A 80 4.64 5.35 -9.09
N PHE A 81 3.44 4.94 -8.72
CA PHE A 81 2.21 5.22 -9.47
C PHE A 81 1.06 5.57 -8.51
N TYR A 82 0.02 6.18 -9.02
CA TYR A 82 -1.13 6.68 -8.23
C TYR A 82 -0.79 7.78 -7.20
N MET A 83 0.36 8.44 -7.33
CA MET A 83 0.79 9.49 -6.39
C MET A 83 -0.26 10.60 -6.26
N ASP A 84 -0.68 11.16 -7.39
CA ASP A 84 -1.67 12.25 -7.46
C ASP A 84 -2.99 11.86 -6.78
N ASP A 85 -3.40 10.59 -6.89
CA ASP A 85 -4.62 10.07 -6.27
C ASP A 85 -4.54 10.13 -4.74
N PHE A 86 -3.45 9.64 -4.16
CA PHE A 86 -3.25 9.63 -2.71
C PHE A 86 -3.02 11.03 -2.14
N GLU A 87 -2.27 11.86 -2.85
CA GLU A 87 -2.04 13.26 -2.48
C GLU A 87 -3.36 14.05 -2.47
N LYS A 88 -4.23 13.81 -3.45
CA LYS A 88 -5.56 14.41 -3.51
C LYS A 88 -6.41 13.99 -2.30
N ILE A 89 -6.46 12.69 -1.98
CA ILE A 89 -7.21 12.20 -0.81
C ILE A 89 -6.66 12.83 0.46
N GLN A 90 -5.33 12.91 0.63
CA GLN A 90 -4.71 13.55 1.78
C GLN A 90 -5.09 15.02 1.92
N LYS A 91 -5.13 15.76 0.82
CA LYS A 91 -5.51 17.17 0.80
C LYS A 91 -6.97 17.39 1.20
N GLU A 92 -7.84 16.46 0.79
CA GLU A 92 -9.29 16.57 1.04
C GLU A 92 -9.71 16.00 2.41
N ASN A 93 -8.86 15.16 3.05
CA ASN A 93 -9.21 14.43 4.27
C ASN A 93 -8.13 14.59 5.35
N PRO A 94 -8.32 15.40 6.38
CA PRO A 94 -7.32 15.65 7.41
C PRO A 94 -6.97 14.42 8.27
N ASN A 95 -7.84 13.41 8.28
CA ASN A 95 -7.65 12.12 8.95
C ASN A 95 -6.87 11.09 8.11
N PHE A 96 -6.43 11.43 6.91
CA PHE A 96 -5.56 10.61 6.05
C PHE A 96 -4.16 11.20 5.96
N LYS A 97 -3.14 10.36 6.09
CA LYS A 97 -1.74 10.73 5.88
C LYS A 97 -1.09 9.75 4.91
N PHE A 98 -0.40 10.30 3.92
CA PHE A 98 0.30 9.54 2.90
C PHE A 98 1.81 9.76 3.00
N HIS A 99 2.56 8.67 3.04
CA HIS A 99 4.02 8.65 3.18
C HIS A 99 4.64 7.77 2.12
N VAL A 100 5.76 8.22 1.55
CA VAL A 100 6.50 7.47 0.53
C VAL A 100 7.94 7.32 0.98
N ALA A 101 8.48 6.11 0.82
CA ALA A 101 9.87 5.81 1.04
C ALA A 101 10.50 5.16 -0.18
N LEU A 102 11.71 5.59 -0.55
CA LEU A 102 12.50 4.99 -1.62
C LEU A 102 13.73 4.30 -1.04
N SER A 103 13.91 3.02 -1.36
CA SER A 103 15.10 2.27 -0.90
C SER A 103 16.36 2.61 -1.69
N GLU A 104 16.22 3.01 -2.95
CA GLU A 104 17.31 3.28 -3.89
C GLU A 104 17.01 4.54 -4.73
N PRO A 105 16.78 5.72 -4.10
CA PRO A 105 16.51 6.93 -4.86
C PRO A 105 17.75 7.28 -5.68
N LYS A 106 17.54 7.63 -6.95
CA LYS A 106 18.61 8.05 -7.83
C LYS A 106 18.88 9.54 -7.69
N THR A 107 20.10 9.98 -8.00
CA THR A 107 20.45 11.40 -7.94
C THR A 107 19.55 12.27 -8.81
N GLU A 108 19.15 11.76 -9.98
CA GLU A 108 18.24 12.44 -10.89
C GLU A 108 16.81 12.57 -10.34
N ASP A 109 16.40 11.73 -9.37
CA ASP A 109 15.07 11.77 -8.76
C ASP A 109 14.86 13.03 -7.91
N LYS A 110 15.94 13.68 -7.46
CA LYS A 110 15.90 14.84 -6.53
C LYS A 110 14.97 14.57 -5.35
N TRP A 111 15.00 13.33 -4.86
CA TRP A 111 14.10 12.86 -3.82
C TRP A 111 14.39 13.54 -2.47
N THR A 112 13.35 14.06 -1.83
CA THR A 112 13.43 14.74 -0.52
C THR A 112 12.60 14.05 0.56
N GLY A 113 11.91 12.96 0.22
CA GLY A 113 11.12 12.15 1.14
C GLY A 113 11.97 11.14 1.92
N TYR A 114 11.28 10.19 2.54
CA TYR A 114 11.96 9.13 3.30
C TYR A 114 12.84 8.25 2.39
N THR A 115 13.99 7.84 2.94
CA THR A 115 14.92 6.93 2.26
C THR A 115 15.15 5.69 3.11
N GLY A 116 15.10 4.52 2.49
CA GLY A 116 15.28 3.23 3.13
C GLY A 116 14.14 2.25 2.84
N PHE A 117 14.26 1.03 3.37
CA PHE A 117 13.20 0.04 3.28
C PHE A 117 11.98 0.46 4.08
N ILE A 118 10.79 0.23 3.53
CA ILE A 118 9.54 0.76 4.09
C ILE A 118 9.30 0.34 5.54
N HIS A 119 9.58 -0.91 5.91
CA HIS A 119 9.42 -1.39 7.29
C HIS A 119 10.31 -0.60 8.26
N GLN A 120 11.57 -0.34 7.90
CA GLN A 120 12.48 0.43 8.74
C GLN A 120 12.04 1.89 8.86
N VAL A 121 11.57 2.48 7.76
CA VAL A 121 11.06 3.86 7.75
C VAL A 121 9.83 3.99 8.65
N ILE A 122 8.88 3.04 8.58
CA ILE A 122 7.70 2.99 9.46
C ILE A 122 8.14 2.85 10.91
N LEU A 123 9.07 1.94 11.19
CA LEU A 123 9.59 1.71 12.52
C LEU A 123 10.17 2.99 13.13
N ASP A 124 11.06 3.65 12.41
CA ASP A 124 11.83 4.79 12.92
C ASP A 124 10.99 6.08 13.04
N ASN A 125 9.99 6.25 12.17
CA ASN A 125 9.25 7.51 12.09
C ASN A 125 7.82 7.42 12.63
N TYR A 126 7.35 6.22 13.00
CA TYR A 126 5.98 6.06 13.49
C TYR A 126 5.87 5.08 14.66
N LEU A 127 6.24 3.81 14.49
CA LEU A 127 5.95 2.79 15.49
C LEU A 127 6.73 2.96 16.79
N LYS A 128 8.02 3.34 16.75
CA LYS A 128 8.85 3.54 17.96
C LYS A 128 8.25 4.55 18.95
N THR A 129 7.46 5.48 18.46
CA THR A 129 6.86 6.54 19.31
C THR A 129 5.36 6.38 19.45
N HIS A 130 4.76 5.37 18.81
CA HIS A 130 3.33 5.11 18.94
C HIS A 130 3.06 4.41 20.27
N PRO A 131 2.13 4.91 21.11
CA PRO A 131 1.89 4.35 22.44
C PRO A 131 1.27 2.95 22.40
N GLU A 132 0.49 2.64 21.38
CA GLU A 132 -0.34 1.44 21.26
C GLU A 132 -0.28 0.92 19.81
N PRO A 133 0.86 0.44 19.30
CA PRO A 133 0.96 -0.06 17.93
C PRO A 133 0.11 -1.31 17.70
N GLU A 134 -0.12 -2.12 18.75
CA GLU A 134 -0.95 -3.32 18.74
C GLU A 134 -2.45 -3.03 18.51
N GLU A 135 -2.90 -1.81 18.77
CA GLU A 135 -4.29 -1.39 18.57
C GLU A 135 -4.59 -0.87 17.12
N ILE A 136 -3.61 -0.91 16.24
CA ILE A 136 -3.77 -0.49 14.85
C ILE A 136 -4.16 -1.68 13.99
N GLU A 137 -5.06 -1.50 13.04
CA GLU A 137 -5.32 -2.46 11.98
C GLU A 137 -4.36 -2.21 10.80
N TYR A 138 -3.62 -3.25 10.44
CA TYR A 138 -2.63 -3.23 9.39
C TYR A 138 -3.13 -3.94 8.13
N TYR A 139 -2.99 -3.30 6.99
CA TYR A 139 -3.33 -3.82 5.67
C TYR A 139 -2.07 -3.81 4.81
N ILE A 140 -1.58 -4.98 4.42
CA ILE A 140 -0.26 -5.14 3.82
C ILE A 140 -0.41 -5.80 2.45
N CYS A 141 0.18 -5.22 1.42
CA CYS A 141 0.27 -5.86 0.11
C CYS A 141 1.48 -5.33 -0.67
N GLY A 142 2.37 -6.22 -1.04
CA GLY A 142 3.58 -5.87 -1.78
C GLY A 142 4.43 -7.09 -2.14
N PRO A 143 5.65 -6.86 -2.60
CA PRO A 143 6.58 -7.95 -2.88
C PRO A 143 6.81 -8.83 -1.65
N PRO A 144 7.02 -10.16 -1.82
CA PRO A 144 7.16 -11.11 -0.71
C PRO A 144 8.18 -10.66 0.35
N MET A 145 9.36 -10.23 -0.05
CA MET A 145 10.39 -9.75 0.88
C MET A 145 9.96 -8.52 1.70
N MET A 146 9.12 -7.65 1.11
CA MET A 146 8.55 -6.52 1.84
C MET A 146 7.52 -7.00 2.86
N ASN A 147 6.61 -7.89 2.44
CA ASN A 147 5.60 -8.46 3.32
C ASN A 147 6.25 -9.17 4.51
N ASP A 148 7.24 -10.04 4.27
CA ASP A 148 7.99 -10.75 5.33
C ASP A 148 8.62 -9.78 6.33
N ALA A 149 9.29 -8.73 5.84
CA ALA A 149 9.96 -7.76 6.70
C ALA A 149 8.98 -6.94 7.53
N VAL A 150 7.82 -6.57 6.94
CA VAL A 150 6.76 -5.86 7.66
C VAL A 150 6.10 -6.76 8.69
N LEU A 151 5.74 -7.99 8.33
CA LEU A 151 5.11 -8.95 9.25
C LEU A 151 6.02 -9.24 10.44
N LYS A 152 7.32 -9.47 10.19
CA LYS A 152 8.29 -9.65 11.27
C LYS A 152 8.38 -8.42 12.18
N MET A 153 8.42 -7.22 11.63
CA MET A 153 8.44 -5.98 12.40
C MET A 153 7.21 -5.86 13.30
N LEU A 154 6.02 -6.19 12.79
CA LEU A 154 4.76 -6.12 13.56
C LEU A 154 4.72 -7.18 14.66
N ASP A 155 5.21 -8.39 14.41
CA ASP A 155 5.35 -9.45 15.41
C ASP A 155 6.31 -9.03 16.54
N ASP A 156 7.47 -8.45 16.19
CA ASP A 156 8.43 -7.92 17.16
C ASP A 156 7.83 -6.79 18.04
N TYR A 157 6.77 -6.13 17.58
CA TYR A 157 6.01 -5.10 18.31
C TYR A 157 4.74 -5.64 19.00
N GLY A 158 4.54 -6.96 18.98
CA GLY A 158 3.42 -7.60 19.66
C GLY A 158 2.05 -7.34 19.03
N VAL A 159 2.01 -6.99 17.75
CA VAL A 159 0.75 -6.78 17.04
C VAL A 159 0.02 -8.11 16.87
N PRO A 160 -1.23 -8.25 17.37
CA PRO A 160 -1.99 -9.48 17.21
C PRO A 160 -2.27 -9.79 15.73
N ILE A 161 -2.22 -11.08 15.37
CA ILE A 161 -2.45 -11.51 14.00
C ILE A 161 -3.84 -11.12 13.49
N GLU A 162 -4.82 -11.06 14.36
CA GLU A 162 -6.16 -10.58 14.03
C GLU A 162 -6.22 -9.12 13.64
N ASN A 163 -5.21 -8.32 13.97
CA ASN A 163 -5.08 -6.92 13.52
C ASN A 163 -4.29 -6.78 12.22
N ILE A 164 -3.87 -7.89 11.63
CA ILE A 164 -3.10 -7.89 10.39
C ILE A 164 -3.93 -8.56 9.28
N ALA A 165 -4.17 -7.84 8.21
CA ALA A 165 -4.67 -8.37 6.95
C ALA A 165 -3.58 -8.18 5.88
N TYR A 166 -3.23 -9.23 5.16
CA TYR A 166 -2.25 -9.12 4.08
C TYR A 166 -2.67 -9.95 2.87
N ASP A 167 -2.21 -9.52 1.71
CA ASP A 167 -2.39 -10.24 0.46
C ASP A 167 -1.02 -10.46 -0.19
N ASP A 168 -0.82 -11.66 -0.72
CA ASP A 168 0.40 -12.08 -1.39
C ASP A 168 0.04 -12.58 -2.80
N PHE A 169 0.56 -11.88 -3.80
CA PHE A 169 0.33 -12.27 -5.20
C PHE A 169 1.27 -13.39 -5.68
N GLY A 170 2.07 -13.94 -4.79
CA GLY A 170 3.08 -14.94 -5.11
C GLY A 170 4.27 -14.37 -5.89
N GLY A 171 5.44 -14.91 -5.67
CA GLY A 171 6.67 -14.59 -6.40
C GLY A 171 7.00 -15.66 -7.43
#